data_bee79521d8d24aad545f311dfe59d69d
#
_entry.id   bee79521d8d24aad545f311dfe59d69d
#
_cell.length_a   1.000
_cell.length_b   1.000
_cell.length_c   1.000
_cell.angle_alpha   90.00
_cell.angle_beta   90.00
_cell.angle_gamma   90.00
#
_symmetry.space_group_name_H-M   'P 1'
#
loop_
_entity.id
_entity.type
_entity.pdbx_description
1 polymer ?
#
loop_
_entity_poly.entity_id
_entity_poly.type
_entity_poly.pdbx_seq_one_letter_code
_entity_poly.pdbx_strand_id
1 'polypeptide(L)'
;MMKEKFIMADGTALHVADSGRGERCVVLIHGYLESMYVWDDFVPLLTPEVRVVTVDVPGHGISQVLGEVHTMEMMADVMRGMLDALGIERATFVGHSMGGYISLAFCARYPERLDGL
;
A
#
# COMPACT_ATOMS: atom_id res chain seq x y z
N MET A 1 14.52 8.76 3.70
CA MET A 1 13.80 8.65 4.97
C MET A 1 12.32 8.56 4.72
N MET A 2 11.66 7.65 5.40
CA MET A 2 10.21 7.46 5.28
C MET A 2 9.47 8.48 6.14
N LYS A 3 8.44 9.08 5.57
CA LYS A 3 7.59 10.02 6.28
C LYS A 3 6.24 9.36 6.53
N GLU A 4 5.90 9.16 7.80
CA GLU A 4 4.62 8.58 8.18
C GLU A 4 3.55 9.65 8.22
N LYS A 5 2.37 9.31 7.77
CA LYS A 5 1.23 10.22 7.77
C LYS A 5 -0.08 9.46 7.63
N PHE A 6 -1.17 10.14 7.93
CA PHE A 6 -2.50 9.64 7.61
C PHE A 6 -2.99 10.29 6.33
N ILE A 7 -3.63 9.50 5.49
CA ILE A 7 -4.28 9.99 4.27
C ILE A 7 -5.70 9.46 4.22
N MET A 8 -6.53 10.10 3.42
CA MET A 8 -7.87 9.60 3.13
C MET A 8 -7.83 8.90 1.78
N ALA A 9 -8.11 7.62 1.79
CA ALA A 9 -8.11 6.79 0.61
C ALA A 9 -9.51 6.21 0.43
N ASP A 10 -10.25 6.74 -0.54
CA ASP A 10 -11.61 6.29 -0.83
C ASP A 10 -12.51 6.37 0.41
N GLY A 11 -12.37 7.48 1.18
CA GLY A 11 -13.13 7.71 2.40
C GLY A 11 -12.61 6.99 3.63
N THR A 12 -11.50 6.27 3.53
CA THR A 12 -10.91 5.50 4.63
C THR A 12 -9.61 6.14 5.08
N ALA A 13 -9.45 6.33 6.39
CA ALA A 13 -8.20 6.86 6.95
C ALA A 13 -7.14 5.75 6.96
N LEU A 14 -6.06 5.97 6.23
CA LEU A 14 -4.94 5.05 6.14
C LEU A 14 -3.69 5.64 6.76
N HIS A 15 -2.99 4.81 7.50
CA HIS A 15 -1.64 5.12 7.99
C HIS A 15 -0.64 4.61 6.97
N VAL A 16 0.16 5.51 6.42
CA VAL A 16 1.15 5.19 5.39
C VAL A 16 2.50 5.78 5.74
N ALA A 17 3.55 5.23 5.15
CA ALA A 17 4.87 5.83 5.15
C ALA A 17 5.34 5.92 3.70
N ASP A 18 5.94 7.05 3.34
CA ASP A 18 6.26 7.39 1.96
C ASP A 18 7.64 8.04 1.92
N SER A 19 8.54 7.52 1.09
CA SER A 19 9.85 8.13 0.91
C SER A 19 9.76 9.41 0.07
N GLY A 20 8.74 9.54 -0.75
CA GLY A 20 8.47 10.76 -1.52
C GLY A 20 9.39 11.01 -2.69
N ARG A 21 10.30 10.08 -3.00
CA ARG A 21 11.31 10.27 -4.05
C ARG A 21 11.38 9.08 -4.99
N GLY A 22 11.56 9.37 -6.27
CA GLY A 22 11.79 8.39 -7.31
C GLY A 22 10.70 8.44 -8.36
N GLU A 23 11.07 8.17 -9.62
CA GLU A 23 10.14 8.10 -10.73
C GLU A 23 9.31 6.82 -10.68
N ARG A 24 9.95 5.74 -10.20
CA ARG A 24 9.28 4.47 -10.00
C ARG A 24 8.83 4.35 -8.56
N CYS A 25 7.67 3.76 -8.37
CA CYS A 25 7.11 3.56 -7.04
C CYS A 25 6.90 2.09 -6.76
N VAL A 26 7.29 1.68 -5.56
CA VAL A 26 7.04 0.33 -5.04
C VAL A 26 6.13 0.46 -3.82
N VAL A 27 5.02 -0.27 -3.82
CA VAL A 27 4.11 -0.35 -2.68
C VAL A 27 4.31 -1.71 -2.01
N LEU A 28 4.59 -1.69 -0.72
CA LEU A 28 4.82 -2.89 0.08
C LEU A 28 3.60 -3.14 0.96
N ILE A 29 2.96 -4.30 0.79
CA ILE A 29 1.71 -4.64 1.48
C ILE A 29 1.94 -5.85 2.38
N HIS A 30 1.75 -5.66 3.68
CA HIS A 30 1.98 -6.68 4.70
C HIS A 30 0.89 -7.75 4.72
N GLY A 31 1.13 -8.80 5.50
CA GLY A 31 0.20 -9.91 5.67
C GLY A 31 -0.79 -9.72 6.81
N TYR A 32 -1.64 -10.71 7.01
CA TYR A 32 -2.67 -10.70 8.03
C TYR A 32 -2.05 -10.61 9.44
N LEU A 33 -2.65 -9.78 10.28
CA LEU A 33 -2.21 -9.52 11.67
C LEU A 33 -0.81 -8.90 11.77
N GLU A 34 -0.30 -8.35 10.67
CA GLU A 34 0.96 -7.61 10.65
C GLU A 34 0.70 -6.11 10.57
N SER A 35 1.73 -5.34 10.35
CA SER A 35 1.65 -3.91 10.08
C SER A 35 2.72 -3.53 9.07
N MET A 36 2.68 -2.27 8.63
CA MET A 36 3.67 -1.79 7.66
C MET A 36 5.11 -1.86 8.19
N TYR A 37 5.29 -1.96 9.50
CA TYR A 37 6.63 -1.98 10.10
C TYR A 37 7.40 -3.29 9.83
N VAL A 38 6.72 -4.33 9.33
CA VAL A 38 7.43 -5.55 8.90
C VAL A 38 8.43 -5.27 7.78
N TRP A 39 8.26 -4.15 7.07
CA TRP A 39 9.11 -3.78 5.94
C TRP A 39 10.30 -2.91 6.33
N ASP A 40 10.44 -2.50 7.60
CA ASP A 40 11.42 -1.50 8.03
C ASP A 40 12.84 -1.84 7.64
N ASP A 41 13.24 -3.12 7.73
CA ASP A 41 14.59 -3.54 7.37
C ASP A 41 14.79 -3.63 5.86
N PHE A 42 13.70 -3.75 5.11
CA PHE A 42 13.73 -3.92 3.67
C PHE A 42 13.78 -2.58 2.93
N VAL A 43 13.09 -1.58 3.45
CA VAL A 43 12.96 -0.27 2.82
C VAL A 43 14.31 0.37 2.47
N PRO A 44 15.32 0.37 3.36
CA PRO A 44 16.61 0.99 3.04
C PRO A 44 17.33 0.36 1.84
N LEU A 45 16.97 -0.88 1.48
CA LEU A 45 17.57 -1.54 0.33
C LEU A 45 17.03 -0.99 -0.99
N LEU A 46 15.89 -0.33 -0.97
CA LEU A 46 15.22 0.21 -2.16
C LEU A 46 15.40 1.71 -2.31
N THR A 47 15.42 2.45 -1.21
CA THR A 47 15.58 3.90 -1.24
C THR A 47 17.07 4.26 -1.33
N PRO A 48 17.40 5.40 -1.98
CA PRO A 48 16.51 6.37 -2.60
C PRO A 48 16.16 6.10 -4.06
N GLU A 49 16.61 4.99 -4.64
CA GLU A 49 16.49 4.72 -6.08
C GLU A 49 15.03 4.68 -6.53
N VAL A 50 14.14 4.13 -5.70
CA VAL A 50 12.71 4.10 -5.99
C VAL A 50 11.95 4.78 -4.85
N ARG A 51 10.77 5.32 -5.18
CA ARG A 51 9.85 5.80 -4.17
C ARG A 51 9.20 4.57 -3.52
N VAL A 52 9.27 4.50 -2.21
CA VAL A 52 8.70 3.37 -1.46
C VAL A 52 7.53 3.86 -0.63
N VAL A 53 6.41 3.18 -0.73
CA VAL A 53 5.22 3.41 0.09
C VAL A 53 4.93 2.13 0.85
N THR A 54 4.82 2.25 2.17
CA THR A 54 4.32 1.17 3.03
C THR A 54 3.00 1.61 3.61
N VAL A 55 2.13 0.66 3.92
CA VAL A 55 0.77 0.97 4.37
C VAL A 55 0.34 -0.05 5.42
N ASP A 56 -0.37 0.45 6.44
CA ASP A 56 -1.18 -0.40 7.30
C ASP A 56 -2.50 -0.61 6.57
N VAL A 57 -2.76 -1.83 6.09
CA VAL A 57 -4.02 -2.09 5.38
C VAL A 57 -5.21 -1.91 6.33
N PRO A 58 -6.42 -1.61 5.82
CA PRO A 58 -7.57 -1.40 6.68
C PRO A 58 -7.74 -2.49 7.74
N GLY A 59 -7.99 -2.07 8.97
CA GLY A 59 -8.13 -2.97 10.12
C GLY A 59 -6.82 -3.43 10.74
N HIS A 60 -5.67 -2.97 10.23
CA HIS A 60 -4.34 -3.35 10.73
C HIS A 60 -3.56 -2.10 11.16
N GLY A 61 -2.60 -2.31 12.07
CA GLY A 61 -1.84 -1.21 12.61
C GLY A 61 -2.77 -0.15 13.17
N ILE A 62 -2.59 1.10 12.74
CA ILE A 62 -3.44 2.21 13.17
C ILE A 62 -4.31 2.76 12.04
N SER A 63 -4.46 2.01 10.95
CA SER A 63 -5.41 2.36 9.90
C SER A 63 -6.84 2.06 10.33
N GLN A 64 -7.79 2.78 9.73
CA GLN A 64 -9.21 2.63 10.03
C GLN A 64 -9.73 1.25 9.63
N VAL A 65 -10.69 0.74 10.41
CA VAL A 65 -11.43 -0.48 10.08
C VAL A 65 -12.55 -0.11 9.11
N LEU A 66 -12.67 -0.85 7.99
CA LEU A 66 -13.71 -0.59 6.99
C LEU A 66 -15.11 -1.07 7.41
N GLY A 67 -15.18 -2.09 8.24
CA GLY A 67 -16.42 -2.70 8.67
C GLY A 67 -16.14 -4.04 9.31
N GLU A 68 -17.15 -4.90 9.42
CA GLU A 68 -17.00 -6.21 10.07
C GLU A 68 -16.22 -7.20 9.20
N VAL A 69 -16.34 -7.07 7.88
CA VAL A 69 -15.68 -7.96 6.92
C VAL A 69 -14.88 -7.15 5.91
N HIS A 70 -13.64 -7.54 5.71
CA HIS A 70 -12.77 -6.95 4.69
C HIS A 70 -12.53 -7.95 3.58
N THR A 71 -13.02 -7.66 2.37
CA THR A 71 -12.72 -8.48 1.19
C THR A 71 -11.43 -7.98 0.54
N MET A 72 -10.79 -8.84 -0.24
CA MET A 72 -9.60 -8.44 -0.99
C MET A 72 -9.94 -7.35 -1.99
N GLU A 73 -11.12 -7.40 -2.59
CA GLU A 73 -11.60 -6.39 -3.53
C GLU A 73 -11.78 -5.03 -2.86
N MET A 74 -12.35 -4.99 -1.66
CA MET A 74 -12.48 -3.75 -0.89
C MET A 74 -11.11 -3.16 -0.56
N MET A 75 -10.16 -4.01 -0.17
CA MET A 75 -8.82 -3.56 0.13
C MET A 75 -8.09 -3.08 -1.12
N ALA A 76 -8.31 -3.74 -2.26
CA ALA A 76 -7.74 -3.29 -3.53
C ALA A 76 -8.28 -1.90 -3.91
N ASP A 77 -9.58 -1.65 -3.70
CA ASP A 77 -10.17 -0.35 -3.96
C ASP A 77 -9.55 0.74 -3.08
N VAL A 78 -9.28 0.43 -1.82
CA VAL A 78 -8.61 1.36 -0.91
C VAL A 78 -7.17 1.62 -1.37
N MET A 79 -6.47 0.60 -1.87
CA MET A 79 -5.12 0.80 -2.41
C MET A 79 -5.15 1.73 -3.63
N ARG A 80 -6.15 1.62 -4.49
CA ARG A 80 -6.31 2.55 -5.60
C ARG A 80 -6.52 3.97 -5.07
N GLY A 81 -7.39 4.13 -4.07
CA GLY A 81 -7.59 5.43 -3.43
C GLY A 81 -6.32 5.98 -2.81
N MET A 82 -5.47 5.10 -2.26
CA MET A 82 -4.17 5.49 -1.72
C MET A 82 -3.26 6.05 -2.82
N LEU A 83 -3.17 5.37 -3.96
CA LEU A 83 -2.37 5.86 -5.08
C LEU A 83 -2.86 7.24 -5.51
N ASP A 84 -4.18 7.42 -5.62
CA ASP A 84 -4.76 8.70 -6.02
C ASP A 84 -4.42 9.80 -5.00
N ALA A 85 -4.55 9.50 -3.71
CA ALA A 85 -4.27 10.47 -2.65
C ALA A 85 -2.80 10.87 -2.61
N LEU A 86 -1.90 9.96 -2.97
CA LEU A 86 -0.45 10.22 -2.99
C LEU A 86 0.04 10.75 -4.33
N GLY A 87 -0.85 10.89 -5.31
CA GLY A 87 -0.48 11.38 -6.64
C GLY A 87 0.35 10.37 -7.44
N ILE A 88 0.17 9.10 -7.18
CA ILE A 88 0.91 8.03 -7.86
C ILE A 88 0.03 7.42 -8.93
N GLU A 89 0.47 7.52 -10.18
CA GLU A 89 -0.29 6.98 -11.29
C GLU A 89 -0.15 5.47 -11.40
N ARG A 90 1.07 4.96 -11.26
CA ARG A 90 1.38 3.54 -11.40
C ARG A 90 2.43 3.14 -10.38
N ALA A 91 2.37 1.88 -9.95
CA ALA A 91 3.32 1.35 -8.98
C ALA A 91 3.54 -0.15 -9.18
N THR A 92 4.66 -0.63 -8.66
CA THR A 92 4.92 -2.07 -8.51
C THR A 92 4.47 -2.46 -7.10
N PHE A 93 3.65 -3.49 -7.01
CA PHE A 93 3.16 -3.99 -5.73
C PHE A 93 3.96 -5.21 -5.32
N VAL A 94 4.43 -5.21 -4.09
CA VAL A 94 5.07 -6.36 -3.45
C VAL A 94 4.20 -6.70 -2.24
N GLY A 95 3.58 -7.86 -2.26
CA GLY A 95 2.69 -8.29 -1.21
C GLY A 95 3.18 -9.55 -0.53
N HIS A 96 3.04 -9.59 0.79
CA HIS A 96 3.36 -10.76 1.60
C HIS A 96 2.07 -11.39 2.10
N SER A 97 1.83 -12.67 1.78
CA SER A 97 0.67 -13.42 2.27
C SER A 97 -0.65 -12.73 1.84
N MET A 98 -1.44 -12.21 2.80
CA MET A 98 -2.67 -11.47 2.50
C MET A 98 -2.39 -10.29 1.56
N GLY A 99 -1.25 -9.61 1.74
CA GLY A 99 -0.84 -8.53 0.85
C GLY A 99 -0.68 -8.99 -0.60
N GLY A 100 -0.26 -10.23 -0.80
CA GLY A 100 -0.20 -10.83 -2.13
C GLY A 100 -1.58 -11.00 -2.74
N TYR A 101 -2.56 -11.43 -1.96
CA TYR A 101 -3.94 -11.57 -2.44
C TYR A 101 -4.56 -10.20 -2.75
N ILE A 102 -4.27 -9.20 -1.92
CA ILE A 102 -4.70 -7.82 -2.20
C ILE A 102 -4.10 -7.34 -3.53
N SER A 103 -2.83 -7.63 -3.75
CA SER A 103 -2.13 -7.24 -4.98
C SER A 103 -2.74 -7.92 -6.21
N LEU A 104 -3.10 -9.20 -6.09
CA LEU A 104 -3.76 -9.93 -7.18
C LEU A 104 -5.15 -9.36 -7.46
N ALA A 105 -5.92 -9.02 -6.43
CA ALA A 105 -7.22 -8.39 -6.60
C ALA A 105 -7.07 -7.02 -7.26
N PHE A 106 -6.04 -6.27 -6.87
CA PHE A 106 -5.74 -4.97 -7.48
C PHE A 106 -5.40 -5.14 -8.97
N CYS A 107 -4.60 -6.14 -9.30
CA CYS A 107 -4.23 -6.41 -10.69
C CYS A 107 -5.49 -6.72 -11.54
N ALA A 108 -6.41 -7.49 -10.99
CA ALA A 108 -7.64 -7.83 -11.71
C ALA A 108 -8.54 -6.60 -11.95
N ARG A 109 -8.58 -5.67 -10.99
CA ARG A 109 -9.48 -4.51 -11.05
C ARG A 109 -8.85 -3.29 -11.70
N TYR A 110 -7.56 -3.07 -11.52
CA TYR A 110 -6.87 -1.85 -11.95
C TYR A 110 -5.53 -2.15 -12.63
N PRO A 111 -5.53 -3.01 -13.66
CA PRO A 111 -4.25 -3.40 -14.30
C PRO A 111 -3.48 -2.21 -14.86
N GLU A 112 -4.17 -1.15 -15.27
CA GLU A 112 -3.56 0.05 -15.82
C GLU A 112 -2.78 0.86 -14.79
N ARG A 113 -2.95 0.55 -13.51
CA ARG A 113 -2.26 1.24 -12.42
C ARG A 113 -1.04 0.46 -11.92
N LEU A 114 -0.73 -0.68 -12.52
CA LEU A 114 0.41 -1.52 -12.15
C LEU A 114 1.53 -1.42 -13.16
N ASP A 115 2.76 -1.26 -12.64
CA ASP A 115 3.99 -1.48 -13.41
C ASP A 115 4.49 -2.91 -13.24
N GLY A 116 4.19 -3.53 -12.11
CA GLY A 116 4.61 -4.89 -11.81
C GLY A 116 3.98 -5.40 -10.54
N LEU A 117 4.20 -6.68 -10.30
CA LEU A 117 3.59 -7.38 -9.19
C LEU A 117 4.55 -8.45 -8.66
#